data_e8e17fa70895c2f26140891850c99be8
#
_entry.id   e8e17fa70895c2f26140891850c99be8
#
_cell.length_a   1.000
_cell.length_b   1.000
_cell.length_c   1.000
_cell.angle_alpha   90.00
_cell.angle_beta   90.00
_cell.angle_gamma   90.00
#
_symmetry.space_group_name_H-M   'P 1'
#
loop_
_entity.id
_entity.type
_entity.pdbx_description
1 polymer ?
#
loop_
_entity_poly.entity_id
_entity_poly.type
_entity_poly.pdbx_seq_one_letter_code
_entity_poly.pdbx_strand_id
1 'polypeptide(L)'
;MSRVKRGVTARARHKKVIAAARGYRGRRGNVYRVAKQAVMRAGQYAYRDRRNRKRVFRSLWIARINAAVREHGITYSRFING
;
A
#
# COMPACT_ATOMS: atom_id res chain seq x y z
N MET A 1 -16.92 -18.37 38.59
CA MET A 1 -17.76 -17.81 37.56
C MET A 1 -17.09 -16.89 36.60
N SER A 2 -17.27 -17.15 35.37
CA SER A 2 -16.56 -16.35 34.36
C SER A 2 -17.38 -15.13 33.96
N ARG A 3 -16.76 -14.02 34.11
CA ARG A 3 -17.32 -12.76 33.71
C ARG A 3 -16.57 -12.30 32.46
N VAL A 4 -17.32 -11.88 31.45
CA VAL A 4 -16.66 -11.35 30.27
C VAL A 4 -15.96 -10.05 30.62
N LYS A 5 -14.64 -10.09 30.55
CA LYS A 5 -13.82 -8.94 30.85
C LYS A 5 -13.17 -8.42 29.58
N ARG A 6 -13.40 -7.17 29.29
CA ARG A 6 -12.86 -6.57 28.09
C ARG A 6 -11.42 -6.10 28.21
N GLY A 7 -10.86 -6.10 29.42
CA GLY A 7 -9.50 -5.66 29.64
C GLY A 7 -8.49 -6.38 28.75
N VAL A 8 -8.60 -7.70 28.70
CA VAL A 8 -7.66 -8.48 27.89
C VAL A 8 -7.90 -8.30 26.41
N THR A 9 -9.16 -8.26 26.00
CA THR A 9 -9.53 -8.11 24.58
C THR A 9 -9.08 -6.78 24.03
N ALA A 10 -9.35 -5.70 24.76
CA ALA A 10 -8.94 -4.37 24.32
C ALA A 10 -7.43 -4.24 24.24
N ARG A 11 -6.76 -4.82 25.23
CA ARG A 11 -5.30 -4.78 25.26
C ARG A 11 -4.69 -5.51 24.06
N ALA A 12 -5.27 -6.65 23.74
CA ALA A 12 -4.79 -7.43 22.59
C ALA A 12 -4.98 -6.66 21.29
N ARG A 13 -6.10 -5.99 21.14
CA ARG A 13 -6.35 -5.15 19.97
C ARG A 13 -5.36 -4.00 19.88
N HIS A 14 -5.10 -3.35 21.02
CA HIS A 14 -4.17 -2.23 21.06
C HIS A 14 -2.75 -2.69 20.71
N LYS A 15 -2.35 -3.83 21.24
CA LYS A 15 -1.03 -4.36 20.96
C LYS A 15 -0.87 -4.71 19.48
N LYS A 16 -1.92 -5.24 18.88
CA LYS A 16 -1.89 -5.58 17.47
C LYS A 16 -1.66 -4.35 16.61
N VAL A 17 -2.35 -3.25 16.93
CA VAL A 17 -2.19 -2.01 16.18
C VAL A 17 -0.80 -1.43 16.39
N ILE A 18 -0.32 -1.42 17.62
CA ILE A 18 1.00 -0.88 17.94
C ILE A 18 2.09 -1.71 17.26
N ALA A 19 1.92 -3.03 17.22
CA ALA A 19 2.86 -3.90 16.53
C ALA A 19 2.90 -3.59 15.03
N ALA A 20 1.74 -3.32 14.44
CA ALA A 20 1.67 -2.96 13.04
C ALA A 20 2.32 -1.61 12.76
N ALA A 21 2.35 -0.73 13.76
CA ALA A 21 2.95 0.60 13.65
C ALA A 21 4.43 0.60 14.04
N ARG A 22 5.00 -0.56 14.27
CA ARG A 22 6.41 -0.65 14.67
C ARG A 22 7.29 -0.02 13.62
N GLY A 23 8.23 0.79 14.06
CA GLY A 23 9.12 1.51 13.16
C GLY A 23 8.62 2.86 12.73
N TYR A 24 7.39 3.22 13.08
CA TYR A 24 6.88 4.54 12.78
C TYR A 24 7.52 5.58 13.68
N ARG A 25 7.62 6.79 13.18
CA ARG A 25 8.32 7.85 13.90
C ARG A 25 7.48 8.46 15.00
N GLY A 26 8.15 8.86 16.08
CA GLY A 26 7.56 9.60 17.17
C GLY A 26 6.45 8.83 17.84
N ARG A 27 5.40 9.54 18.20
CA ARG A 27 4.28 8.94 18.91
C ARG A 27 3.48 7.97 18.07
N ARG A 28 3.63 8.02 16.76
CA ARG A 28 2.95 7.07 15.89
C ARG A 28 3.39 5.63 16.13
N GLY A 29 4.57 5.46 16.70
CA GLY A 29 5.08 4.15 17.01
C GLY A 29 4.71 3.63 18.38
N ASN A 30 4.31 4.50 19.33
CA ASN A 30 4.10 4.05 20.70
C ASN A 30 2.82 4.54 21.37
N VAL A 31 2.11 5.51 20.82
CA VAL A 31 0.83 5.96 21.37
C VAL A 31 -0.30 5.37 20.55
N TYR A 32 -1.20 4.63 21.22
CA TYR A 32 -2.22 3.87 20.50
C TYR A 32 -3.10 4.74 19.61
N ARG A 33 -3.57 5.88 20.12
CA ARG A 33 -4.47 6.74 19.34
C ARG A 33 -3.83 7.17 18.02
N VAL A 34 -2.60 7.61 18.10
CA VAL A 34 -1.88 8.08 16.92
C VAL A 34 -1.48 6.90 16.04
N ALA A 35 -1.06 5.81 16.67
CA ALA A 35 -0.67 4.61 15.94
C ALA A 35 -1.85 4.03 15.16
N LYS A 36 -3.04 4.04 15.75
CA LYS A 36 -4.24 3.55 15.07
C LYS A 36 -4.52 4.35 13.80
N GLN A 37 -4.44 5.67 13.89
CA GLN A 37 -4.64 6.52 12.73
C GLN A 37 -3.58 6.27 11.65
N ALA A 38 -2.34 6.12 12.07
CA ALA A 38 -1.25 5.86 11.14
C ALA A 38 -1.42 4.52 10.44
N VAL A 39 -1.83 3.49 11.18
CA VAL A 39 -2.05 2.16 10.60
C VAL A 39 -3.22 2.18 9.63
N MET A 40 -4.29 2.90 9.97
CA MET A 40 -5.44 3.03 9.07
C MET A 40 -5.04 3.70 7.77
N ARG A 41 -4.25 4.76 7.85
CA ARG A 41 -3.75 5.45 6.67
C ARG A 41 -2.83 4.55 5.85
N ALA A 42 -1.96 3.80 6.55
CA ALA A 42 -1.08 2.86 5.86
C ALA A 42 -1.87 1.83 5.08
N GLY A 43 -2.96 1.34 5.67
CA GLY A 43 -3.83 0.40 4.98
C GLY A 43 -4.51 1.00 3.76
N GLN A 44 -4.98 2.24 3.88
CA GLN A 44 -5.60 2.93 2.77
C GLN A 44 -4.59 3.16 1.64
N TYR A 45 -3.39 3.59 1.99
CA TYR A 45 -2.35 3.82 1.00
C TYR A 45 -1.92 2.52 0.34
N ALA A 46 -1.83 1.44 1.11
CA ALA A 46 -1.47 0.14 0.56
C ALA A 46 -2.51 -0.33 -0.46
N TYR A 47 -3.79 -0.16 -0.15
CA TYR A 47 -4.87 -0.51 -1.08
C TYR A 47 -4.78 0.32 -2.36
N ARG A 48 -4.68 1.62 -2.19
CA ARG A 48 -4.60 2.55 -3.33
C ARG A 48 -3.37 2.25 -4.19
N ASP A 49 -2.23 2.04 -3.56
CA ASP A 49 -0.98 1.91 -4.29
C ASP A 49 -0.84 0.55 -4.95
N ARG A 50 -1.47 -0.50 -4.40
CA ARG A 50 -1.51 -1.78 -5.11
C ARG A 50 -2.23 -1.64 -6.44
N ARG A 51 -3.27 -0.84 -6.50
CA ARG A 51 -3.97 -0.56 -7.74
C ARG A 51 -3.18 0.35 -8.66
N ASN A 52 -2.55 1.36 -8.09
CA ASN A 52 -1.72 2.28 -8.87
C ASN A 52 -0.48 1.60 -9.43
N ARG A 53 0.04 0.60 -8.73
CA ARG A 53 1.20 -0.14 -9.21
C ARG A 53 0.94 -0.77 -10.57
N LYS A 54 -0.25 -1.31 -10.76
CA LYS A 54 -0.62 -1.90 -12.05
C LYS A 54 -0.58 -0.86 -13.16
N ARG A 55 -1.08 0.34 -12.86
CA ARG A 55 -1.09 1.43 -13.84
C ARG A 55 0.33 1.90 -14.15
N VAL A 56 1.16 2.00 -13.13
CA VAL A 56 2.54 2.46 -13.30
C VAL A 56 3.32 1.47 -14.15
N PHE A 57 3.17 0.18 -13.88
CA PHE A 57 3.87 -0.83 -14.67
C PHE A 57 3.36 -0.87 -16.10
N ARG A 58 2.08 -0.70 -16.29
CA ARG A 58 1.53 -0.66 -17.65
C ARG A 58 2.11 0.50 -18.44
N SER A 59 2.19 1.67 -17.82
CA SER A 59 2.82 2.84 -18.46
C SER A 59 4.27 2.57 -18.79
N LEU A 60 4.99 1.91 -17.89
CA LEU A 60 6.38 1.57 -18.12
C LEU A 60 6.53 0.59 -19.29
N TRP A 61 5.66 -0.41 -19.36
CA TRP A 61 5.68 -1.37 -20.46
C TRP A 61 5.43 -0.69 -21.80
N ILE A 62 4.45 0.21 -21.83
CA ILE A 62 4.13 0.95 -23.05
C ILE A 62 5.33 1.80 -23.47
N ALA A 63 5.99 2.46 -22.52
CA ALA A 63 7.15 3.26 -22.82
C ALA A 63 8.28 2.43 -23.39
N ARG A 64 8.52 1.25 -22.82
CA ARG A 64 9.58 0.36 -23.30
C ARG A 64 9.27 -0.21 -24.67
N ILE A 65 8.03 -0.63 -24.90
CA ILE A 65 7.62 -1.12 -26.20
C ILE A 65 7.74 -0.02 -27.23
N ASN A 66 7.30 1.18 -26.89
CA ASN A 66 7.41 2.32 -27.79
C ASN A 66 8.85 2.60 -28.20
N ALA A 67 9.75 2.56 -27.23
CA ALA A 67 11.17 2.78 -27.50
C ALA A 67 11.72 1.71 -28.42
N ALA A 68 11.33 0.45 -28.21
CA ALA A 68 11.84 -0.66 -29.02
C ALA A 68 11.32 -0.58 -30.43
N VAL A 69 10.03 -0.30 -30.64
CA VAL A 69 9.45 -0.26 -31.98
C VAL A 69 9.92 0.96 -32.76
N ARG A 70 10.25 2.04 -32.09
CA ARG A 70 10.77 3.24 -32.75
C ARG A 70 12.14 2.99 -33.36
N GLU A 71 12.91 2.08 -32.80
CA GLU A 71 14.16 1.67 -33.40
C GLU A 71 13.95 1.08 -34.78
N HIS A 72 12.76 0.51 -35.00
CA HIS A 72 12.39 -0.06 -36.29
C HIS A 72 11.56 0.90 -37.14
N GLY A 73 11.50 2.16 -36.72
CA GLY A 73 10.79 3.18 -37.47
C GLY A 73 9.27 3.14 -37.37
N ILE A 74 8.76 2.47 -36.32
CA ILE A 74 7.33 2.34 -36.12
C ILE A 74 6.93 3.05 -34.83
N THR A 75 5.71 3.59 -34.80
CA THR A 75 5.17 4.14 -33.56
C THR A 75 4.44 3.05 -32.80
N TYR A 76 4.21 3.30 -31.49
CA TYR A 76 3.50 2.35 -30.65
C TYR A 76 2.09 2.07 -31.19
N SER A 77 1.41 3.12 -31.63
CA SER A 77 0.05 2.97 -32.17
C SER A 77 0.03 2.04 -33.36
N ARG A 78 0.98 2.17 -34.26
CA ARG A 78 1.08 1.29 -35.42
C ARG A 78 1.43 -0.13 -35.04
N PHE A 79 2.29 -0.29 -34.04
CA PHE A 79 2.65 -1.61 -33.57
C PHE A 79 1.45 -2.36 -33.02
N ILE A 80 0.62 -1.67 -32.23
CA ILE A 80 -0.58 -2.27 -31.65
C ILE A 80 -1.59 -2.64 -32.74
N ASN A 81 -1.76 -1.77 -33.74
CA ASN A 81 -2.70 -2.02 -34.82
C ASN A 81 -2.21 -3.07 -35.82
N GLY A 82 -0.94 -3.14 -35.96
CA GLY A 82 -0.35 -4.07 -36.89
C GLY A 82 0.10 -5.35 -36.26
#